data_40db13a47e2a409e4655933054e1bd3e
#
_entry.id   40db13a47e2a409e4655933054e1bd3e
#
_cell.length_a   1.000
_cell.length_b   1.000
_cell.length_c   1.000
_cell.angle_alpha   90.00
_cell.angle_beta   90.00
_cell.angle_gamma   90.00
#
_symmetry.space_group_name_H-M   'P 1'
#
loop_
_entity.id
_entity.type
_entity.pdbx_description
1 polymer ?
#
loop_
_entity_poly.entity_id
_entity_poly.type
_entity_poly.pdbx_seq_one_letter_code
_entity_poly.pdbx_strand_id
1 'polypeptide(L)'
;VASLALAGCGTSAPREADSDAPAVARGFESGRCNGVSDEDITKAVGMKMFTKVVDSDVGCFWQEDTMIGTFGAGMGISTWWYRGSDMTTERELEEQAGRTLTELSVDGNPGFKASDTSACSIYVAKGGDVITWSIQTMNSAMLPDLCTITEQLAQLSQERVN
;
A
#
# COMPACT_ATOMS: atom_id res chain seq x y z
N VAL A 1 -71.99 23.60 25.68
CA VAL A 1 -71.02 23.21 26.65
C VAL A 1 -69.88 22.63 25.84
N ALA A 2 -68.76 23.38 25.73
CA ALA A 2 -67.56 23.01 24.96
C ALA A 2 -66.59 22.34 25.90
N SER A 3 -66.03 21.18 25.47
CA SER A 3 -64.94 20.53 26.16
C SER A 3 -63.71 20.57 25.26
N LEU A 4 -62.67 21.30 25.68
CA LEU A 4 -61.34 21.29 25.08
C LEU A 4 -60.58 20.06 25.56
N ALA A 5 -60.06 19.28 24.63
CA ALA A 5 -59.08 18.24 24.89
C ALA A 5 -57.64 18.80 24.64
N LEU A 6 -56.84 18.83 25.69
CA LEU A 6 -55.40 19.14 25.57
C LEU A 6 -54.61 17.94 25.02
N ALA A 7 -53.98 18.14 23.90
CA ALA A 7 -53.01 17.19 23.35
C ALA A 7 -51.68 17.34 24.09
N GLY A 8 -51.22 16.29 24.78
CA GLY A 8 -49.91 16.22 25.42
C GLY A 8 -48.81 16.01 24.40
N CYS A 9 -47.85 16.93 24.33
CA CYS A 9 -46.58 16.74 23.63
C CYS A 9 -45.76 15.69 24.38
N GLY A 10 -45.63 14.52 23.79
CA GLY A 10 -44.65 13.54 24.22
C GLY A 10 -43.24 14.00 23.81
N THR A 11 -42.44 14.37 24.79
CA THR A 11 -40.98 14.55 24.60
C THR A 11 -40.35 13.20 24.36
N SER A 12 -39.99 12.93 23.10
CA SER A 12 -39.11 11.82 22.76
C SER A 12 -37.75 12.11 23.36
N ALA A 13 -37.31 11.30 24.31
CA ALA A 13 -35.94 11.31 24.81
C ALA A 13 -34.97 11.04 23.63
N PRO A 14 -33.76 11.69 23.60
CA PRO A 14 -32.78 11.35 22.63
C PRO A 14 -32.37 9.88 22.85
N ARG A 15 -32.47 9.06 21.81
CA ARG A 15 -31.81 7.74 21.81
C ARG A 15 -30.35 7.99 21.97
N GLU A 16 -29.78 7.52 23.08
CA GLU A 16 -28.35 7.37 23.21
C GLU A 16 -27.91 6.52 22.01
N ALA A 17 -26.99 7.08 21.20
CA ALA A 17 -26.34 6.37 20.10
C ALA A 17 -25.59 5.20 20.71
N ASP A 18 -25.90 4.00 20.24
CA ASP A 18 -25.16 2.78 20.58
C ASP A 18 -23.70 2.98 20.31
N SER A 19 -22.90 3.14 21.36
CA SER A 19 -21.45 3.41 21.30
C SER A 19 -20.63 2.13 21.12
N ASP A 20 -21.25 1.01 20.76
CA ASP A 20 -20.58 -0.29 20.58
C ASP A 20 -20.31 -0.67 19.13
N ALA A 21 -20.44 0.24 18.16
CA ALA A 21 -19.90 -0.01 16.84
C ALA A 21 -18.37 -0.01 16.92
N PRO A 22 -17.67 -1.08 16.49
CA PRO A 22 -16.22 -1.09 16.49
C PRO A 22 -15.71 0.12 15.72
N ALA A 23 -14.80 0.88 16.32
CA ALA A 23 -14.18 2.03 15.67
C ALA A 23 -13.56 1.53 14.35
N VAL A 24 -14.04 2.04 13.22
CA VAL A 24 -13.45 1.72 11.92
C VAL A 24 -12.00 2.19 11.97
N ALA A 25 -11.05 1.27 11.79
CA ALA A 25 -9.65 1.60 11.79
C ALA A 25 -9.40 2.67 10.72
N ARG A 26 -8.65 3.71 11.07
CA ARG A 26 -8.24 4.73 10.09
C ARG A 26 -7.29 4.07 9.09
N GLY A 27 -7.37 4.49 7.82
CA GLY A 27 -6.42 4.13 6.78
C GLY A 27 -5.01 4.67 7.06
N PHE A 28 -4.14 4.55 6.10
CA PHE A 28 -2.79 5.07 6.20
C PHE A 28 -2.77 6.60 6.24
N GLU A 29 -1.86 7.19 7.03
CA GLU A 29 -1.54 8.61 6.96
C GLU A 29 -0.44 8.81 5.92
N SER A 30 -0.69 9.69 4.95
CA SER A 30 0.18 9.79 3.78
C SER A 30 1.48 10.52 4.05
N GLY A 31 2.55 9.93 3.56
CA GLY A 31 3.75 10.69 3.17
C GLY A 31 3.93 10.62 1.65
N ARG A 32 4.63 11.60 1.06
CA ARG A 32 4.99 11.55 -0.36
C ARG A 32 5.77 10.28 -0.65
N CYS A 33 5.48 9.61 -1.78
CA CYS A 33 6.04 8.28 -2.10
C CYS A 33 5.87 7.27 -0.96
N ASN A 34 4.76 7.33 -0.23
CA ASN A 34 4.50 6.48 0.94
C ASN A 34 5.63 6.52 1.98
N GLY A 35 6.19 7.71 2.21
CA GLY A 35 7.21 7.97 3.24
C GLY A 35 8.64 7.59 2.86
N VAL A 36 8.90 7.14 1.62
CA VAL A 36 10.22 6.68 1.17
C VAL A 36 10.86 7.72 0.23
N SER A 37 12.11 8.06 0.49
CA SER A 37 12.89 9.02 -0.29
C SER A 37 13.71 8.34 -1.39
N ASP A 38 14.25 9.14 -2.33
CA ASP A 38 15.18 8.66 -3.36
C ASP A 38 16.46 8.05 -2.77
N GLU A 39 16.91 8.60 -1.62
CA GLU A 39 18.06 8.07 -0.91
C GLU A 39 17.76 6.69 -0.29
N ASP A 40 16.56 6.48 0.22
CA ASP A 40 16.13 5.17 0.74
C ASP A 40 16.11 4.11 -0.37
N ILE A 41 15.62 4.46 -1.56
CA ILE A 41 15.65 3.58 -2.74
C ILE A 41 17.09 3.19 -3.07
N THR A 42 17.97 4.19 -3.20
CA THR A 42 19.39 3.97 -3.48
C THR A 42 20.05 3.05 -2.45
N LYS A 43 19.74 3.27 -1.18
CA LYS A 43 20.30 2.48 -0.09
C LYS A 43 19.79 1.04 -0.09
N ALA A 44 18.48 0.85 -0.31
CA ALA A 44 17.87 -0.48 -0.33
C ALA A 44 18.40 -1.36 -1.46
N VAL A 45 18.60 -0.77 -2.64
CA VAL A 45 19.11 -1.48 -3.81
C VAL A 45 20.65 -1.60 -3.81
N GLY A 46 21.33 -0.69 -3.13
CA GLY A 46 22.81 -0.62 -3.15
C GLY A 46 23.38 -0.02 -4.43
N MET A 47 22.57 0.64 -5.24
CA MET A 47 22.93 1.27 -6.52
C MET A 47 22.45 2.72 -6.55
N LYS A 48 23.20 3.62 -7.19
CA LYS A 48 22.93 5.06 -7.22
C LYS A 48 22.34 5.60 -8.53
N MET A 49 21.76 4.73 -9.35
CA MET A 49 21.36 5.11 -10.71
C MET A 49 19.85 4.93 -10.90
N PHE A 50 19.07 5.70 -10.14
CA PHE A 50 17.63 5.75 -10.29
C PHE A 50 17.16 7.18 -10.50
N THR A 51 16.27 7.37 -11.47
CA THR A 51 15.51 8.60 -11.67
C THR A 51 14.06 8.37 -11.27
N LYS A 52 13.51 9.26 -10.46
CA LYS A 52 12.08 9.29 -10.17
C LYS A 52 11.35 9.86 -11.38
N VAL A 53 10.60 9.02 -12.08
CA VAL A 53 9.88 9.39 -13.30
C VAL A 53 8.39 9.67 -13.06
N VAL A 54 7.84 9.18 -11.94
CA VAL A 54 6.51 9.55 -11.45
C VAL A 54 6.63 10.01 -10.01
N ASP A 55 6.02 11.15 -9.71
CA ASP A 55 5.97 11.74 -8.37
C ASP A 55 4.61 12.40 -8.18
N SER A 56 3.71 11.70 -7.51
CA SER A 56 2.32 12.12 -7.31
C SER A 56 1.80 11.79 -5.92
N ASP A 57 0.62 12.33 -5.59
CA ASP A 57 -0.06 12.08 -4.31
C ASP A 57 -0.58 10.64 -4.16
N VAL A 58 -0.63 9.88 -5.25
CA VAL A 58 -1.11 8.49 -5.25
C VAL A 58 0.03 7.48 -5.36
N GLY A 59 1.23 7.91 -5.69
CA GLY A 59 2.39 7.04 -5.76
C GLY A 59 3.57 7.60 -6.53
N CYS A 60 4.64 6.82 -6.53
CA CYS A 60 5.91 7.17 -7.15
C CYS A 60 6.46 5.97 -7.94
N PHE A 61 7.22 6.30 -8.98
CA PHE A 61 7.94 5.31 -9.76
C PHE A 61 9.37 5.78 -10.01
N TRP A 62 10.32 4.91 -9.75
CA TRP A 62 11.76 5.10 -10.02
C TRP A 62 12.20 4.10 -11.07
N GLN A 63 12.96 4.58 -12.01
CA GLN A 63 13.56 3.78 -13.07
C GLN A 63 15.07 3.82 -12.97
N GLU A 64 15.71 2.69 -13.19
CA GLU A 64 17.16 2.61 -13.31
C GLU A 64 17.67 3.40 -14.54
N ASP A 65 18.67 4.26 -14.34
CA ASP A 65 19.18 5.18 -15.38
C ASP A 65 20.10 4.49 -16.40
N THR A 66 20.48 3.25 -16.19
CA THR A 66 21.36 2.52 -17.10
C THR A 66 20.61 2.08 -18.35
N MET A 67 21.32 2.03 -19.47
CA MET A 67 20.77 1.49 -20.72
C MET A 67 20.36 0.04 -20.51
N ILE A 68 19.08 -0.22 -20.73
CA ILE A 68 18.48 -1.56 -20.63
C ILE A 68 19.31 -2.55 -21.43
N GLY A 69 19.78 -3.60 -20.76
CA GLY A 69 20.47 -4.72 -21.41
C GLY A 69 21.97 -4.56 -21.63
N THR A 70 22.58 -3.42 -21.25
CA THR A 70 24.04 -3.23 -21.45
C THR A 70 24.83 -3.44 -20.15
N PHE A 71 24.44 -2.78 -19.05
CA PHE A 71 25.15 -2.87 -17.76
C PHE A 71 24.22 -2.85 -16.55
N GLY A 72 22.93 -2.62 -16.75
CA GLY A 72 21.93 -2.55 -15.70
C GLY A 72 20.96 -3.72 -15.70
N ALA A 73 20.28 -3.90 -14.60
CA ALA A 73 19.24 -4.91 -14.45
C ALA A 73 17.91 -4.51 -15.11
N GLY A 74 17.80 -3.29 -15.64
CA GLY A 74 16.54 -2.75 -16.17
C GLY A 74 15.47 -2.71 -15.09
N MET A 75 15.80 -2.15 -13.91
CA MET A 75 14.94 -2.19 -12.74
C MET A 75 13.95 -1.03 -12.73
N GLY A 76 12.70 -1.34 -12.37
CA GLY A 76 11.68 -0.37 -11.99
C GLY A 76 11.20 -0.64 -10.58
N ILE A 77 11.06 0.42 -9.78
CA ILE A 77 10.55 0.37 -8.41
C ILE A 77 9.35 1.29 -8.33
N SER A 78 8.24 0.80 -7.79
CA SER A 78 7.03 1.61 -7.64
C SER A 78 6.39 1.43 -6.28
N THR A 79 5.69 2.46 -5.86
CA THR A 79 4.77 2.42 -4.73
C THR A 79 3.50 3.15 -5.09
N TRP A 80 2.37 2.59 -4.69
CA TRP A 80 1.05 3.16 -4.94
C TRP A 80 0.18 3.07 -3.69
N TRP A 81 -0.68 4.05 -3.54
CA TRP A 81 -1.70 4.08 -2.50
C TRP A 81 -3.08 3.96 -3.14
N TYR A 82 -3.73 2.84 -2.95
CA TYR A 82 -5.09 2.57 -3.39
C TYR A 82 -6.06 2.86 -2.26
N ARG A 83 -6.68 4.03 -2.29
CA ARG A 83 -7.67 4.46 -1.31
C ARG A 83 -8.99 3.77 -1.56
N GLY A 84 -9.56 3.17 -0.52
CA GLY A 84 -10.83 2.43 -0.62
C GLY A 84 -10.74 1.15 -1.44
N SER A 85 -9.55 0.62 -1.68
CA SER A 85 -9.34 -0.68 -2.31
C SER A 85 -9.43 -1.81 -1.30
N ASP A 86 -9.74 -3.01 -1.78
CA ASP A 86 -9.69 -4.21 -0.97
C ASP A 86 -8.61 -5.18 -1.46
N MET A 87 -8.11 -5.98 -0.51
CA MET A 87 -7.05 -6.94 -0.78
C MET A 87 -7.50 -8.10 -1.67
N THR A 88 -8.79 -8.37 -1.76
CA THR A 88 -9.33 -9.47 -2.58
C THR A 88 -9.11 -9.16 -4.05
N THR A 89 -9.47 -7.97 -4.48
CA THR A 89 -9.26 -7.53 -5.87
C THR A 89 -7.77 -7.57 -6.26
N GLU A 90 -6.90 -7.08 -5.39
CA GLU A 90 -5.46 -7.08 -5.66
C GLU A 90 -4.89 -8.51 -5.76
N ARG A 91 -5.37 -9.43 -4.92
CA ARG A 91 -4.99 -10.86 -4.98
C ARG A 91 -5.41 -11.50 -6.29
N GLU A 92 -6.66 -11.31 -6.68
CA GLU A 92 -7.20 -11.89 -7.92
C GLU A 92 -6.41 -11.43 -9.15
N LEU A 93 -5.98 -10.18 -9.19
CA LEU A 93 -5.16 -9.65 -10.27
C LEU A 93 -3.78 -10.32 -10.32
N GLU A 94 -3.13 -10.51 -9.18
CA GLU A 94 -1.82 -11.16 -9.11
C GLU A 94 -1.89 -12.67 -9.40
N GLU A 95 -2.96 -13.34 -8.96
CA GLU A 95 -3.23 -14.75 -9.30
C GLU A 95 -3.45 -14.92 -10.80
N GLN A 96 -4.22 -14.04 -11.43
CA GLN A 96 -4.45 -14.04 -12.88
C GLN A 96 -3.15 -13.78 -13.66
N ALA A 97 -2.24 -13.00 -13.11
CA ALA A 97 -0.90 -12.79 -13.66
C ALA A 97 0.03 -14.00 -13.49
N GLY A 98 -0.41 -15.05 -12.80
CA GLY A 98 0.35 -16.28 -12.57
C GLY A 98 1.44 -16.17 -11.52
N ARG A 99 1.36 -15.19 -10.62
CA ARG A 99 2.33 -15.01 -9.55
C ARG A 99 2.07 -15.91 -8.35
N THR A 100 3.13 -16.24 -7.63
CA THR A 100 3.03 -16.96 -6.36
C THR A 100 2.70 -15.97 -5.25
N LEU A 101 1.61 -16.24 -4.52
CA LEU A 101 1.16 -15.43 -3.41
C LEU A 101 1.56 -16.06 -2.07
N THR A 102 2.00 -15.23 -1.14
CA THR A 102 2.37 -15.61 0.23
C THR A 102 1.84 -14.57 1.21
N GLU A 103 1.14 -15.02 2.25
CA GLU A 103 0.66 -14.13 3.31
C GLU A 103 1.82 -13.58 4.13
N LEU A 104 1.69 -12.31 4.53
CA LEU A 104 2.63 -11.64 5.42
C LEU A 104 1.94 -10.56 6.25
N SER A 105 2.67 -10.04 7.22
CA SER A 105 2.28 -8.84 7.96
C SER A 105 3.44 -7.86 7.97
N VAL A 106 3.17 -6.59 7.73
CA VAL A 106 4.17 -5.53 7.74
C VAL A 106 3.77 -4.51 8.79
N ASP A 107 4.60 -4.35 9.81
CA ASP A 107 4.34 -3.46 10.96
C ASP A 107 2.94 -3.68 11.58
N GLY A 108 2.54 -4.94 11.72
CA GLY A 108 1.24 -5.34 12.28
C GLY A 108 0.05 -5.19 11.32
N ASN A 109 0.22 -4.65 10.13
CA ASN A 109 -0.81 -4.57 9.12
C ASN A 109 -0.82 -5.85 8.25
N PRO A 110 -1.99 -6.43 7.97
CA PRO A 110 -2.07 -7.63 7.13
C PRO A 110 -1.71 -7.31 5.69
N GLY A 111 -1.07 -8.26 5.02
CA GLY A 111 -0.65 -8.10 3.65
C GLY A 111 -0.37 -9.42 2.96
N PHE A 112 0.03 -9.33 1.71
CA PHE A 112 0.56 -10.46 0.96
C PHE A 112 1.71 -10.05 0.04
N LYS A 113 2.52 -11.01 -0.31
CA LYS A 113 3.58 -10.92 -1.30
C LYS A 113 3.16 -11.68 -2.54
N ALA A 114 3.34 -11.07 -3.71
CA ALA A 114 3.16 -11.70 -5.00
C ALA A 114 4.48 -11.66 -5.77
N SER A 115 4.99 -12.81 -6.20
CA SER A 115 6.31 -12.89 -6.83
C SER A 115 6.39 -13.89 -7.96
N ASP A 116 7.30 -13.59 -8.89
CA ASP A 116 7.81 -14.48 -9.93
C ASP A 116 9.34 -14.29 -10.06
N THR A 117 9.92 -14.77 -11.16
CA THR A 117 11.37 -14.71 -11.38
C THR A 117 11.89 -13.31 -11.71
N SER A 118 11.01 -12.36 -12.02
CA SER A 118 11.36 -11.01 -12.51
C SER A 118 10.73 -9.88 -11.70
N ALA A 119 9.81 -10.19 -10.80
CA ALA A 119 9.09 -9.20 -10.03
C ALA A 119 8.73 -9.69 -8.62
N CYS A 120 8.69 -8.75 -7.68
CA CYS A 120 8.15 -8.96 -6.36
C CYS A 120 7.32 -7.74 -5.97
N SER A 121 6.07 -7.99 -5.57
CA SER A 121 5.14 -6.97 -5.11
C SER A 121 4.66 -7.30 -3.71
N ILE A 122 4.54 -6.28 -2.86
CA ILE A 122 4.00 -6.39 -1.51
C ILE A 122 2.81 -5.47 -1.40
N TYR A 123 1.73 -5.98 -0.88
CA TYR A 123 0.46 -5.31 -0.63
C TYR A 123 0.20 -5.28 0.85
N VAL A 124 -0.08 -4.12 1.41
CA VAL A 124 -0.37 -3.94 2.84
C VAL A 124 -1.71 -3.23 2.99
N ALA A 125 -2.60 -3.79 3.79
CA ALA A 125 -3.94 -3.24 4.01
C ALA A 125 -4.08 -2.60 5.38
N LYS A 126 -4.76 -1.44 5.44
CA LYS A 126 -5.15 -0.78 6.68
C LYS A 126 -6.37 0.11 6.46
N GLY A 127 -7.41 -0.12 7.23
CA GLY A 127 -8.57 0.79 7.30
C GLY A 127 -9.29 1.02 5.96
N GLY A 128 -9.31 0.05 5.07
CA GLY A 128 -9.94 0.16 3.75
C GLY A 128 -9.03 0.78 2.68
N ASP A 129 -7.76 1.00 2.98
CA ASP A 129 -6.73 1.41 2.02
C ASP A 129 -5.72 0.29 1.81
N VAL A 130 -5.05 0.31 0.67
CA VAL A 130 -3.94 -0.60 0.35
C VAL A 130 -2.75 0.22 -0.13
N ILE A 131 -1.59 -0.02 0.47
CA ILE A 131 -0.30 0.49 -0.05
C ILE A 131 0.44 -0.67 -0.70
N THR A 132 1.05 -0.40 -1.86
CA THR A 132 1.84 -1.38 -2.58
C THR A 132 3.29 -0.94 -2.71
N TRP A 133 4.18 -1.91 -2.70
CA TRP A 133 5.58 -1.78 -3.12
C TRP A 133 5.88 -2.86 -4.14
N SER A 134 6.47 -2.49 -5.25
CA SER A 134 6.79 -3.44 -6.31
C SER A 134 8.15 -3.15 -6.92
N ILE A 135 8.94 -4.20 -7.12
CA ILE A 135 10.18 -4.15 -7.90
C ILE A 135 10.05 -5.11 -9.07
N GLN A 136 10.40 -4.64 -10.26
CA GLN A 136 10.49 -5.43 -11.47
C GLN A 136 11.87 -5.26 -12.08
N THR A 137 12.40 -6.32 -12.69
CA THR A 137 13.69 -6.28 -13.39
C THR A 137 13.66 -7.13 -14.64
N MET A 138 14.43 -6.72 -15.64
CA MET A 138 14.66 -7.51 -16.86
C MET A 138 15.76 -8.55 -16.69
N ASN A 139 16.60 -8.42 -15.66
CA ASN A 139 17.70 -9.35 -15.38
C ASN A 139 17.86 -9.57 -13.87
N SER A 140 17.08 -10.49 -13.32
CA SER A 140 17.11 -10.83 -11.90
C SER A 140 18.40 -11.47 -11.42
N ALA A 141 19.19 -12.10 -12.31
CA ALA A 141 20.45 -12.75 -11.95
C ALA A 141 21.54 -11.78 -11.48
N MET A 142 21.39 -10.48 -11.76
CA MET A 142 22.35 -9.43 -11.36
C MET A 142 22.01 -8.78 -10.00
N LEU A 143 20.92 -9.19 -9.34
CA LEU A 143 20.43 -8.54 -8.14
C LEU A 143 20.35 -9.50 -6.96
N PRO A 144 20.48 -8.99 -5.72
CA PRO A 144 20.01 -9.70 -4.55
C PRO A 144 18.50 -10.01 -4.69
N ASP A 145 17.99 -10.89 -3.86
CA ASP A 145 16.58 -11.28 -3.85
C ASP A 145 15.66 -10.04 -3.89
N LEU A 146 14.89 -9.91 -4.96
CA LEU A 146 13.97 -8.80 -5.18
C LEU A 146 12.98 -8.65 -4.04
N CYS A 147 12.50 -9.75 -3.50
CA CYS A 147 11.54 -9.74 -2.41
C CYS A 147 12.14 -9.19 -1.12
N THR A 148 13.41 -9.49 -0.83
CA THR A 148 14.09 -8.90 0.34
C THR A 148 14.13 -7.38 0.26
N ILE A 149 14.47 -6.84 -0.90
CA ILE A 149 14.51 -5.38 -1.11
C ILE A 149 13.10 -4.79 -1.01
N THR A 150 12.11 -5.43 -1.62
CA THR A 150 10.72 -4.97 -1.59
C THR A 150 10.15 -4.99 -0.18
N GLU A 151 10.44 -6.04 0.60
CA GLU A 151 10.05 -6.16 2.01
C GLU A 151 10.69 -5.05 2.87
N GLN A 152 11.96 -4.71 2.65
CA GLN A 152 12.63 -3.61 3.35
C GLN A 152 11.96 -2.27 3.06
N LEU A 153 11.60 -2.00 1.79
CA LEU A 153 10.91 -0.77 1.41
C LEU A 153 9.50 -0.71 2.00
N ALA A 154 8.76 -1.82 1.97
CA ALA A 154 7.44 -1.90 2.56
C ALA A 154 7.49 -1.69 4.08
N GLN A 155 8.44 -2.29 4.78
CA GLN A 155 8.64 -2.10 6.22
C GLN A 155 8.95 -0.64 6.55
N LEU A 156 9.92 -0.04 5.84
CA LEU A 156 10.29 1.36 6.03
C LEU A 156 9.12 2.31 5.78
N SER A 157 8.32 2.04 4.75
CA SER A 157 7.10 2.78 4.44
C SER A 157 6.11 2.71 5.60
N GLN A 158 5.82 1.52 6.11
CA GLN A 158 4.85 1.34 7.20
C GLN A 158 5.27 2.05 8.48
N GLU A 159 6.55 2.10 8.80
CA GLU A 159 7.08 2.84 9.95
C GLU A 159 6.85 4.36 9.85
N ARG A 160 6.66 4.88 8.64
CA ARG A 160 6.55 6.32 8.36
C ARG A 160 5.14 6.80 8.02
N VAL A 161 4.24 5.90 7.60
CA VAL A 161 2.87 6.26 7.16
C VAL A 161 1.78 5.78 8.13
N ASN A 162 2.12 5.25 9.26
CA ASN A 162 1.20 4.82 10.32
C ASN A 162 0.81 5.94 11.27
#